data_cd054763508adf1077dfefc5623d146f
#
_entry.id   cd054763508adf1077dfefc5623d146f
#
_cell.length_a   1.000
_cell.length_b   1.000
_cell.length_c   1.000
_cell.angle_alpha   90.00
_cell.angle_beta   90.00
_cell.angle_gamma   90.00
#
_symmetry.space_group_name_H-M   'P 1'
#
loop_
_entity.id
_entity.type
_entity.pdbx_description
1 polymer ?
#
loop_
_entity_poly.entity_id
_entity_poly.type
_entity_poly.pdbx_seq_one_letter_code
_entity_poly.pdbx_strand_id
1 'polypeptide(L)' 'MDWTPLYITIPADRKAMALALYWAGYTVRQQKRKDGNKTVIYIEYRKES' A
#
# COMPACT_ATOMS: atom_id res chain seq x y z
N MET A 1 -2.38 -3.67 -15.88
CA MET A 1 -1.22 -3.14 -15.17
C MET A 1 -1.13 -3.77 -13.81
N ASP A 2 0.08 -4.16 -13.43
CA ASP A 2 0.27 -4.86 -12.16
C ASP A 2 0.37 -3.88 -11.01
N TRP A 3 -0.12 -4.32 -9.86
CA TRP A 3 0.01 -3.55 -8.64
C TRP A 3 1.42 -3.70 -8.09
N THR A 4 1.97 -2.61 -7.57
CA THR A 4 3.28 -2.63 -6.91
C THR A 4 3.07 -2.61 -5.41
N PRO A 5 3.53 -3.62 -4.68
CA PRO A 5 3.38 -3.64 -3.23
C PRO A 5 4.39 -2.73 -2.55
N LEU A 6 3.98 -2.16 -1.43
CA LEU A 6 4.85 -1.30 -0.62
C LEU A 6 4.61 -1.67 0.84
N TYR A 7 5.65 -2.21 1.48
CA TYR A 7 5.55 -2.70 2.85
C TYR A 7 6.04 -1.63 3.80
N ILE A 8 5.10 -1.04 4.55
CA ILE A 8 5.39 -0.04 5.56
C ILE A 8 4.76 -0.54 6.86
N THR A 9 5.59 -0.79 7.87
CA THR A 9 5.12 -1.40 9.12
C THR A 9 4.41 -0.42 10.04
N ILE A 10 4.76 0.85 9.99
CA ILE A 10 4.17 1.85 10.87
C ILE A 10 2.88 2.36 10.26
N PRO A 11 1.72 2.18 10.93
CA PRO A 11 0.43 2.57 10.35
C PRO A 11 0.34 4.05 9.95
N ALA A 12 0.89 4.94 10.74
CA ALA A 12 0.86 6.37 10.43
C ALA A 12 1.64 6.68 9.14
N ASP A 13 2.79 6.04 8.98
CA ASP A 13 3.61 6.22 7.79
C ASP A 13 2.93 5.61 6.57
N ARG A 14 2.28 4.46 6.75
CA ARG A 14 1.56 3.81 5.67
C ARG A 14 0.42 4.70 5.16
N LYS A 15 -0.31 5.32 6.09
CA LYS A 15 -1.39 6.23 5.73
C LYS A 15 -0.85 7.46 4.99
N ALA A 16 0.23 8.03 5.48
CA ALA A 16 0.84 9.21 4.84
C ALA A 16 1.32 8.89 3.44
N MET A 17 1.93 7.71 3.25
CA MET A 17 2.41 7.31 1.94
C MET A 17 1.27 7.05 0.98
N ALA A 18 0.20 6.41 1.45
CA ALA A 18 -0.98 6.17 0.63
C ALA A 18 -1.58 7.47 0.14
N LEU A 19 -1.66 8.48 1.02
CA LEU A 19 -2.20 9.79 0.66
C LEU A 19 -1.30 10.48 -0.36
N ALA A 20 0.01 10.42 -0.16
CA ALA A 20 0.97 11.02 -1.09
C ALA A 20 0.85 10.39 -2.49
N LEU A 21 0.73 9.08 -2.56
CA LEU A 21 0.56 8.38 -3.83
C LEU A 21 -0.76 8.75 -4.50
N TYR A 22 -1.82 8.85 -3.71
CA TYR A 22 -3.12 9.26 -4.22
C TYR A 22 -3.05 10.65 -4.87
N TRP A 23 -2.42 11.60 -4.19
CA TRP A 23 -2.28 12.95 -4.71
C TRP A 23 -1.36 13.02 -5.93
N ALA A 24 -0.44 12.07 -6.05
CA ALA A 24 0.45 12.00 -7.20
C ALA A 24 -0.20 11.36 -8.43
N GLY A 25 -1.45 10.91 -8.32
CA GLY A 25 -2.17 10.35 -9.45
C GLY A 25 -2.14 8.83 -9.51
N TYR A 26 -1.80 8.17 -8.42
CA TYR A 26 -1.83 6.72 -8.35
C TYR A 26 -3.12 6.23 -7.70
N THR A 27 -3.53 5.03 -8.09
CA THR A 27 -4.59 4.33 -7.37
C THR A 27 -3.94 3.49 -6.29
N VAL A 28 -4.45 3.60 -5.07
CA VAL A 28 -3.84 2.95 -3.90
C VAL A 28 -4.90 2.11 -3.22
N ARG A 29 -4.50 0.94 -2.73
CA ARG A 29 -5.39 0.11 -1.92
C ARG A 29 -4.58 -0.56 -0.81
N GLN A 30 -5.26 -0.89 0.28
CA GLN A 30 -4.66 -1.61 1.39
C GLN A 30 -4.95 -3.10 1.24
N GLN A 31 -3.93 -3.91 1.47
CA GLN A 31 -4.05 -5.35 1.41
C GLN A 31 -3.47 -5.96 2.66
N LYS A 32 -3.82 -7.21 2.91
CA LYS A 32 -3.24 -7.97 4.01
C LYS A 32 -2.99 -9.39 3.55
N ARG A 33 -1.97 -9.99 4.09
CA ARG A 33 -1.64 -11.38 3.82
C ARG A 33 -1.14 -12.04 5.09
N LYS A 34 -1.24 -13.35 5.12
CA LYS A 34 -0.69 -14.13 6.23
C LYS A 34 0.74 -14.54 5.93
N ASP A 35 1.58 -14.40 6.95
CA ASP A 35 2.97 -14.85 6.90
C ASP A 35 3.21 -15.65 8.17
N GLY A 36 3.03 -16.97 8.08
CA GLY A 36 3.06 -17.82 9.25
C GLY A 36 1.89 -17.50 10.18
N ASN A 37 2.19 -17.13 11.42
CA ASN A 37 1.18 -16.76 12.41
C ASN A 37 0.90 -15.26 12.42
N LYS A 38 1.52 -14.51 11.53
CA LYS A 38 1.39 -13.06 11.51
C LYS A 38 0.56 -12.60 10.33
N THR A 39 -0.18 -11.51 10.55
CA THR A 39 -0.88 -10.83 9.47
C THR A 39 -0.05 -9.61 9.08
N VAL A 40 0.32 -9.53 7.83
CA VAL A 40 1.09 -8.40 7.31
C VAL A 40 0.14 -7.51 6.54
N ILE A 41 0.09 -6.24 6.93
CA ILE A 41 -0.72 -5.24 6.26
C ILE A 41 0.21 -4.37 5.42
N TYR A 42 -0.16 -4.19 4.16
CA TYR A 42 0.66 -3.41 3.24
C TYR A 42 -0.25 -2.67 2.27
N ILE A 43 0.32 -1.73 1.53
CA ILE A 43 -0.41 -1.03 0.49
C ILE A 43 0.11 -1.44 -0.87
N GLU A 44 -0.77 -1.34 -1.85
CA GLU A 44 -0.41 -1.54 -3.24
C GLU A 44 -0.80 -0.31 -4.03
N TYR A 45 -0.07 -0.01 -5.05
CA TYR A 45 -0.40 1.12 -5.90
C TYR A 45 -0.13 0.78 -7.36
N ARG A 46 -0.82 1.50 -8.23
CA ARG A 46 -0.56 1.47 -9.66
C ARG A 46 -0.89 2.83 -10.23
N LYS A 47 -0.23 3.16 -11.31
CA LYS A 47 -0.45 4.45 -11.94
C LYS A 47 -1.72 4.40 -12.78
N GLU A 48 -2.58 5.39 -12.58
CA GLU A 48 -3.73 5.58 -13.45
C GLU A 48 -3.27 6.34 -14.69
N SER A 49 -3.59 5.80 -15.84
CA SER A 49 -3.22 6.44 -17.11
C SER A 49 -4.41 7.13 -17.75
#